data_8885b47f25694e7d05aaa884c9d8b95e
#
_entry.id   8885b47f25694e7d05aaa884c9d8b95e
#
_cell.length_a   1.000
_cell.length_b   1.000
_cell.length_c   1.000
_cell.angle_alpha   90.00
_cell.angle_beta   90.00
_cell.angle_gamma   90.00
#
_symmetry.space_group_name_H-M   'P 1'
#
loop_
_entity.id
_entity.type
_entity.pdbx_description
1 polymer ?
#
loop_
_entity_poly.entity_id
_entity_poly.type
_entity_poly.pdbx_seq_one_letter_code
_entity_poly.pdbx_strand_id
1 'polypeptide(L)'
;MDRRDFLKSGLFAAAASAIIGPKALAQEVEKQVVRERLSREILNYNPQMQYRPMGRTGVKVSALGFGMLRLPMKNGHVDFDQTTPMVRRAIEGGVNYIDTGRVYLGGESEQAVGRALAGGWRDRVYVTSKMPWWEMRSVDDFEKFFDQSRRTIGTDVIDFYHIHMIMHRAWKDYVLPYRLIEKMERLKAQGKIRFMGFSFHDSLQLFKKVVEYTPAWDFCLIQHNYLDYEYEAGVLGPKYAAANGMGLAVMKPVRTGFLARLPQTMHDALASTGIRKPDAEWALDYLWDIPEVSVAVSGMGSMADVEENLRYAAKARPNMLSPAKREALGAAI
;
A
#
# COMPACT_ATOMS: atom_id res chain seq x y z
N MET A 1 21.62 -6.43 -26.12
CA MET A 1 22.09 -5.06 -26.32
C MET A 1 22.76 -5.01 -27.69
N ASP A 2 22.17 -4.28 -28.65
CA ASP A 2 22.66 -4.21 -30.05
C ASP A 2 23.94 -3.34 -30.08
N ARG A 3 24.87 -3.65 -31.01
CA ARG A 3 26.12 -2.91 -31.23
C ARG A 3 25.88 -1.39 -31.47
N ARG A 4 24.72 -1.01 -32.00
CA ARG A 4 24.33 0.38 -32.19
C ARG A 4 24.00 1.12 -30.90
N ASP A 5 23.39 0.42 -29.92
CA ASP A 5 23.06 1.00 -28.62
C ASP A 5 24.31 1.19 -27.75
N PHE A 6 25.28 0.28 -27.89
CA PHE A 6 26.59 0.41 -27.25
C PHE A 6 27.40 1.60 -27.80
N LEU A 7 27.35 1.83 -29.08
CA LEU A 7 28.06 2.97 -29.72
C LEU A 7 27.39 4.32 -29.40
N LYS A 8 26.07 4.38 -29.28
CA LYS A 8 25.36 5.58 -28.83
C LYS A 8 25.67 5.91 -27.37
N SER A 9 25.75 4.93 -26.48
CA SER A 9 26.14 5.14 -25.08
C SER A 9 27.60 5.58 -24.94
N GLY A 10 28.51 5.09 -25.77
CA GLY A 10 29.92 5.51 -25.81
C GLY A 10 30.13 6.94 -26.30
N LEU A 11 29.38 7.38 -27.30
CA LEU A 11 29.41 8.76 -27.79
C LEU A 11 28.82 9.78 -26.78
N PHE A 12 27.76 9.40 -26.07
CA PHE A 12 27.19 10.19 -24.98
C PHE A 12 28.16 10.31 -23.79
N ALA A 13 28.87 9.21 -23.47
CA ALA A 13 29.87 9.20 -22.38
C ALA A 13 31.06 10.10 -22.71
N ALA A 14 31.53 10.14 -23.95
CA ALA A 14 32.64 10.99 -24.36
C ALA A 14 32.27 12.49 -24.35
N ALA A 15 31.06 12.86 -24.77
CA ALA A 15 30.56 14.23 -24.72
C ALA A 15 30.29 14.71 -23.27
N ALA A 16 29.77 13.84 -22.40
CA ALA A 16 29.49 14.13 -21.00
C ALA A 16 30.78 14.28 -20.17
N SER A 17 31.84 13.52 -20.47
CA SER A 17 33.12 13.61 -19.73
C SER A 17 33.85 14.95 -19.92
N ALA A 18 33.61 15.63 -21.02
CA ALA A 18 34.15 16.96 -21.28
C ALA A 18 33.47 18.07 -20.43
N ILE A 19 32.23 17.79 -19.94
CA ILE A 19 31.42 18.76 -19.17
C ILE A 19 31.45 18.48 -17.67
N ILE A 20 31.44 17.20 -17.25
CA ILE A 20 31.23 16.80 -15.85
C ILE A 20 32.38 16.00 -15.23
N GLY A 21 33.53 15.94 -15.80
CA GLY A 21 34.72 15.26 -15.27
C GLY A 21 34.55 13.74 -14.99
N PRO A 22 35.66 12.97 -14.99
CA PRO A 22 35.60 11.49 -14.98
C PRO A 22 34.93 10.88 -13.74
N LYS A 23 35.11 11.49 -12.56
CA LYS A 23 34.54 10.99 -11.28
C LYS A 23 33.01 11.15 -11.26
N ALA A 24 32.51 12.28 -11.72
CA ALA A 24 31.05 12.51 -11.78
C ALA A 24 30.38 11.65 -12.85
N LEU A 25 31.06 11.41 -13.99
CA LEU A 25 30.58 10.48 -15.00
C LEU A 25 30.50 9.03 -14.47
N ALA A 26 31.52 8.57 -13.76
CA ALA A 26 31.49 7.23 -13.15
C ALA A 26 30.31 7.06 -12.15
N GLN A 27 30.04 8.08 -11.32
CA GLN A 27 28.90 8.09 -10.42
C GLN A 27 27.55 8.05 -11.16
N GLU A 28 27.43 8.76 -12.30
CA GLU A 28 26.17 8.78 -13.06
C GLU A 28 25.95 7.43 -13.78
N VAL A 29 27.01 6.81 -14.30
CA VAL A 29 26.94 5.45 -14.87
C VAL A 29 26.53 4.43 -13.80
N GLU A 30 27.10 4.50 -12.61
CA GLU A 30 26.73 3.63 -11.49
C GLU A 30 25.25 3.80 -11.10
N LYS A 31 24.78 5.03 -10.98
CA LYS A 31 23.36 5.33 -10.74
C LYS A 31 22.46 4.75 -11.83
N GLN A 32 22.86 4.88 -13.10
CA GLN A 32 22.09 4.35 -14.22
C GLN A 32 22.00 2.81 -14.17
N VAL A 33 23.10 2.12 -13.90
CA VAL A 33 23.13 0.65 -13.74
C VAL A 33 22.22 0.21 -12.60
N VAL A 34 22.27 0.92 -11.47
CA VAL A 34 21.37 0.64 -10.32
C VAL A 34 19.91 0.85 -10.71
N ARG A 35 19.56 1.93 -11.41
CA ARG A 35 18.20 2.20 -11.88
C ARG A 35 17.69 1.10 -12.81
N GLU A 36 18.50 0.66 -13.76
CA GLU A 36 18.12 -0.41 -14.69
C GLU A 36 17.87 -1.74 -13.97
N ARG A 37 18.72 -2.09 -12.99
CA ARG A 37 18.50 -3.27 -12.16
C ARG A 37 17.18 -3.16 -11.39
N LEU A 38 16.96 -2.05 -10.69
CA LEU A 38 15.75 -1.85 -9.89
C LEU A 38 14.48 -1.83 -10.74
N SER A 39 14.53 -1.30 -11.98
CA SER A 39 13.39 -1.32 -12.90
C SER A 39 13.00 -2.73 -13.38
N ARG A 40 13.92 -3.69 -13.32
CA ARG A 40 13.63 -5.12 -13.61
C ARG A 40 13.11 -5.87 -12.39
N GLU A 41 13.54 -5.46 -11.18
CA GLU A 41 13.19 -6.12 -9.91
C GLU A 41 11.87 -5.58 -9.31
N ILE A 42 11.53 -4.32 -9.59
CA ILE A 42 10.41 -3.60 -8.95
C ILE A 42 9.40 -3.20 -10.02
N LEU A 43 8.17 -3.68 -9.86
CA LEU A 43 7.06 -3.27 -10.72
C LEU A 43 6.82 -1.76 -10.60
N ASN A 44 6.73 -1.07 -11.75
CA ASN A 44 6.53 0.38 -11.85
C ASN A 44 7.59 1.21 -11.09
N TYR A 45 8.86 0.81 -11.20
CA TYR A 45 9.95 1.52 -10.51
C TYR A 45 10.02 3.00 -10.91
N ASN A 46 10.03 3.87 -9.92
CA ASN A 46 10.29 5.31 -10.04
C ASN A 46 11.37 5.70 -9.00
N PRO A 47 12.48 6.35 -9.40
CA PRO A 47 13.55 6.72 -8.47
C PRO A 47 13.14 7.74 -7.40
N GLN A 48 12.01 8.39 -7.55
CA GLN A 48 11.44 9.31 -6.57
C GLN A 48 10.48 8.61 -5.57
N MET A 49 10.23 7.30 -5.72
CA MET A 49 9.42 6.51 -4.80
C MET A 49 10.28 5.54 -4.01
N GLN A 50 9.98 5.37 -2.73
CA GLN A 50 10.60 4.34 -1.90
C GLN A 50 9.81 3.03 -2.00
N TYR A 51 10.53 1.90 -2.06
CA TYR A 51 9.93 0.58 -2.16
C TYR A 51 10.39 -0.31 -1.02
N ARG A 52 9.47 -1.14 -0.50
CA ARG A 52 9.70 -2.02 0.64
C ARG A 52 9.30 -3.46 0.30
N PRO A 53 10.00 -4.46 0.86
CA PRO A 53 9.58 -5.85 0.71
C PRO A 53 8.17 -6.05 1.28
N MET A 54 7.34 -6.84 0.59
CA MET A 54 6.04 -7.29 1.10
C MET A 54 6.21 -8.64 1.80
N GLY A 55 6.83 -8.62 2.98
CA GLY A 55 7.16 -9.84 3.70
C GLY A 55 7.98 -10.82 2.86
N ARG A 56 7.65 -12.12 2.96
CA ARG A 56 8.28 -13.21 2.19
C ARG A 56 7.75 -13.41 0.77
N THR A 57 6.86 -12.53 0.29
CA THR A 57 6.24 -12.66 -1.04
C THR A 57 7.22 -12.56 -2.22
N GLY A 58 8.42 -12.07 -1.98
CA GLY A 58 9.43 -11.83 -3.03
C GLY A 58 9.19 -10.56 -3.85
N VAL A 59 8.09 -9.84 -3.63
CA VAL A 59 7.82 -8.57 -4.33
C VAL A 59 8.11 -7.35 -3.46
N LYS A 60 8.39 -6.23 -4.11
CA LYS A 60 8.53 -4.92 -3.46
C LYS A 60 7.35 -4.04 -3.84
N VAL A 61 6.73 -3.44 -2.83
CA VAL A 61 5.63 -2.48 -2.99
C VAL A 61 6.10 -1.07 -2.68
N SER A 62 5.45 -0.08 -3.29
CA SER A 62 5.69 1.33 -2.96
C SER A 62 5.34 1.60 -1.50
N ALA A 63 6.13 2.41 -0.80
CA ALA A 63 5.87 2.77 0.59
C ALA A 63 4.51 3.47 0.77
N LEU A 64 4.00 4.11 -0.28
CA LEU A 64 2.66 4.67 -0.41
C LEU A 64 1.79 3.75 -1.26
N GLY A 65 0.63 3.32 -0.75
CA GLY A 65 -0.44 2.66 -1.50
C GLY A 65 -1.62 3.60 -1.73
N PHE A 66 -2.33 3.45 -2.84
CA PHE A 66 -3.55 4.21 -3.12
C PHE A 66 -4.77 3.48 -2.56
N GLY A 67 -5.39 4.04 -1.52
CA GLY A 67 -6.62 3.52 -0.92
C GLY A 67 -7.87 4.04 -1.62
N MET A 68 -8.64 3.17 -2.23
CA MET A 68 -9.79 3.49 -3.07
C MET A 68 -11.12 3.64 -2.30
N LEU A 69 -11.07 3.84 -0.97
CA LEU A 69 -12.28 4.06 -0.15
C LEU A 69 -12.68 5.54 -0.03
N ARG A 70 -11.75 6.48 -0.25
CA ARG A 70 -11.96 7.92 -0.06
C ARG A 70 -11.81 8.69 -1.37
N LEU A 71 -12.57 8.26 -2.38
CA LEU A 71 -12.55 8.87 -3.70
C LEU A 71 -13.39 10.15 -3.75
N PRO A 72 -13.12 11.07 -4.69
CA PRO A 72 -14.00 12.19 -4.99
C PRO A 72 -15.41 11.70 -5.33
N MET A 73 -16.41 12.40 -4.80
CA MET A 73 -17.83 12.06 -5.00
C MET A 73 -18.55 13.18 -5.71
N LYS A 74 -19.46 12.85 -6.62
CA LYS A 74 -20.35 13.77 -7.33
C LYS A 74 -21.77 13.19 -7.34
N ASN A 75 -22.72 13.94 -6.81
CA ASN A 75 -24.14 13.53 -6.72
C ASN A 75 -24.35 12.15 -6.03
N GLY A 76 -23.55 11.84 -4.99
CA GLY A 76 -23.64 10.58 -4.26
C GLY A 76 -22.92 9.39 -4.89
N HIS A 77 -22.28 9.55 -6.05
CA HIS A 77 -21.52 8.54 -6.79
C HIS A 77 -20.05 8.92 -6.89
N VAL A 78 -19.19 7.95 -7.19
CA VAL A 78 -17.76 8.20 -7.45
C VAL A 78 -17.62 9.08 -8.68
N ASP A 79 -16.89 10.20 -8.53
CA ASP A 79 -16.49 11.03 -9.67
C ASP A 79 -15.31 10.35 -10.41
N PHE A 80 -15.65 9.53 -11.40
CA PHE A 80 -14.66 8.79 -12.18
C PHE A 80 -13.76 9.71 -13.01
N ASP A 81 -14.27 10.90 -13.41
CA ASP A 81 -13.51 11.85 -14.23
C ASP A 81 -12.37 12.48 -13.41
N GLN A 82 -12.60 12.70 -12.12
CA GLN A 82 -11.54 13.12 -11.19
C GLN A 82 -10.69 11.94 -10.72
N THR A 83 -11.31 10.80 -10.39
CA THR A 83 -10.62 9.65 -9.81
C THR A 83 -9.60 9.03 -10.77
N THR A 84 -9.97 8.85 -12.04
CA THR A 84 -9.09 8.20 -13.04
C THR A 84 -7.74 8.90 -13.19
N PRO A 85 -7.67 10.22 -13.43
CA PRO A 85 -6.38 10.92 -13.53
C PRO A 85 -5.60 10.91 -12.20
N MET A 86 -6.28 10.95 -11.04
CA MET A 86 -5.61 10.88 -9.74
C MET A 86 -4.87 9.54 -9.55
N VAL A 87 -5.55 8.41 -9.84
CA VAL A 87 -4.94 7.08 -9.74
C VAL A 87 -3.78 6.94 -10.71
N ARG A 88 -3.95 7.37 -11.97
CA ARG A 88 -2.89 7.33 -12.97
C ARG A 88 -1.70 8.21 -12.59
N ARG A 89 -1.96 9.41 -12.07
CA ARG A 89 -0.89 10.29 -11.57
C ARG A 89 -0.09 9.66 -10.42
N ALA A 90 -0.76 8.97 -9.50
CA ALA A 90 -0.09 8.21 -8.44
C ALA A 90 0.79 7.09 -9.02
N ILE A 91 0.29 6.35 -10.01
CA ILE A 91 1.06 5.29 -10.70
C ILE A 91 2.28 5.90 -11.43
N GLU A 92 2.14 7.02 -12.13
CA GLU A 92 3.26 7.74 -12.72
C GLU A 92 4.31 8.15 -11.68
N GLY A 93 3.86 8.52 -10.48
CA GLY A 93 4.72 8.81 -9.32
C GLY A 93 5.38 7.58 -8.69
N GLY A 94 5.12 6.37 -9.21
CA GLY A 94 5.75 5.12 -8.74
C GLY A 94 4.90 4.31 -7.77
N VAL A 95 3.67 4.72 -7.47
CA VAL A 95 2.74 3.87 -6.71
C VAL A 95 2.47 2.60 -7.50
N ASN A 96 2.67 1.44 -6.85
CA ASN A 96 2.41 0.13 -7.45
C ASN A 96 1.47 -0.75 -6.61
N TYR A 97 0.81 -0.19 -5.58
CA TYR A 97 -0.13 -0.90 -4.73
C TYR A 97 -1.46 -0.13 -4.67
N ILE A 98 -2.52 -0.72 -5.25
CA ILE A 98 -3.87 -0.14 -5.30
C ILE A 98 -4.79 -0.98 -4.43
N ASP A 99 -5.34 -0.37 -3.38
CA ASP A 99 -6.18 -1.07 -2.40
C ASP A 99 -7.66 -0.73 -2.56
N THR A 100 -8.46 -1.70 -2.98
CA THR A 100 -9.91 -1.60 -3.06
C THR A 100 -10.61 -2.73 -2.29
N GLY A 101 -11.90 -2.82 -2.38
CA GLY A 101 -12.74 -3.87 -1.81
C GLY A 101 -14.13 -3.85 -2.42
N ARG A 102 -14.71 -5.03 -2.60
CA ARG A 102 -15.98 -5.26 -3.29
C ARG A 102 -17.12 -4.35 -2.81
N VAL A 103 -17.18 -4.07 -1.50
CA VAL A 103 -18.26 -3.26 -0.90
C VAL A 103 -17.94 -1.77 -0.80
N TYR A 104 -16.74 -1.37 -1.19
CA TYR A 104 -16.34 0.04 -1.06
C TYR A 104 -17.17 0.92 -1.99
N LEU A 105 -17.77 1.98 -1.42
CA LEU A 105 -18.59 2.95 -2.15
C LEU A 105 -19.69 2.26 -2.99
N GLY A 106 -20.39 1.27 -2.38
CA GLY A 106 -21.44 0.52 -3.07
C GLY A 106 -20.98 -0.35 -4.25
N GLY A 107 -19.70 -0.68 -4.33
CA GLY A 107 -19.07 -1.42 -5.44
C GLY A 107 -18.44 -0.50 -6.50
N GLU A 108 -18.65 0.81 -6.44
CA GLU A 108 -18.09 1.77 -7.41
C GLU A 108 -16.56 1.90 -7.29
N SER A 109 -15.99 1.55 -6.13
CA SER A 109 -14.53 1.56 -5.93
C SER A 109 -13.81 0.57 -6.87
N GLU A 110 -14.32 -0.66 -7.01
CA GLU A 110 -13.74 -1.63 -7.98
C GLU A 110 -13.95 -1.17 -9.43
N GLN A 111 -15.08 -0.53 -9.75
CA GLN A 111 -15.30 0.06 -11.07
C GLN A 111 -14.28 1.19 -11.36
N ALA A 112 -13.99 2.02 -10.36
CA ALA A 112 -12.98 3.08 -10.48
C ALA A 112 -11.59 2.51 -10.74
N VAL A 113 -11.22 1.41 -10.07
CA VAL A 113 -9.98 0.67 -10.35
C VAL A 113 -9.95 0.20 -11.79
N GLY A 114 -11.01 -0.48 -12.26
CA GLY A 114 -11.09 -0.98 -13.64
C GLY A 114 -10.92 0.13 -14.68
N ARG A 115 -11.61 1.27 -14.50
CA ARG A 115 -11.47 2.44 -15.38
C ARG A 115 -10.06 3.04 -15.36
N ALA A 116 -9.48 3.21 -14.18
CA ALA A 116 -8.15 3.79 -14.05
C ALA A 116 -7.07 2.90 -14.67
N LEU A 117 -7.22 1.57 -14.57
CA LEU A 117 -6.24 0.60 -15.04
C LEU A 117 -6.43 0.15 -16.50
N ALA A 118 -7.50 0.57 -17.17
CA ALA A 118 -7.69 0.31 -18.60
C ALA A 118 -6.59 0.92 -19.45
N GLY A 119 -6.27 0.27 -20.59
CA GLY A 119 -5.27 0.78 -21.56
C GLY A 119 -3.81 0.55 -21.14
N GLY A 120 -3.51 -0.60 -20.53
CA GLY A 120 -2.14 -1.02 -20.19
C GLY A 120 -1.63 -0.57 -18.81
N TRP A 121 -2.45 0.15 -18.02
CA TRP A 121 -2.06 0.57 -16.67
C TRP A 121 -2.07 -0.59 -15.67
N ARG A 122 -2.86 -1.66 -15.94
CA ARG A 122 -2.97 -2.84 -15.07
C ARG A 122 -1.61 -3.51 -14.82
N ASP A 123 -0.76 -3.56 -15.82
CA ASP A 123 0.53 -4.25 -15.76
C ASP A 123 1.58 -3.49 -14.92
N ARG A 124 1.25 -2.30 -14.47
CA ARG A 124 2.13 -1.44 -13.67
C ARG A 124 1.90 -1.55 -12.17
N VAL A 125 0.84 -2.24 -11.74
CA VAL A 125 0.43 -2.23 -10.33
C VAL A 125 0.01 -3.60 -9.82
N TYR A 126 0.14 -3.77 -8.52
CA TYR A 126 -0.52 -4.83 -7.76
C TYR A 126 -1.90 -4.33 -7.35
N VAL A 127 -2.94 -5.07 -7.74
CA VAL A 127 -4.33 -4.80 -7.36
C VAL A 127 -4.70 -5.64 -6.17
N THR A 128 -5.33 -5.02 -5.17
CA THR A 128 -5.93 -5.75 -4.06
C THR A 128 -7.44 -5.68 -4.14
N SER A 129 -8.14 -6.70 -3.64
CA SER A 129 -9.55 -6.63 -3.30
C SER A 129 -9.89 -7.53 -2.12
N LYS A 130 -11.13 -7.47 -1.63
CA LYS A 130 -11.52 -8.04 -0.34
C LYS A 130 -12.86 -8.75 -0.44
N MET A 131 -12.93 -9.96 0.12
CA MET A 131 -14.12 -10.78 0.23
C MET A 131 -14.93 -10.44 1.48
N PRO A 132 -16.14 -9.86 1.35
CA PRO A 132 -16.99 -9.47 2.47
C PRO A 132 -17.77 -10.65 3.03
N TRP A 133 -17.26 -11.29 4.08
CA TRP A 133 -17.89 -12.45 4.71
C TRP A 133 -19.33 -12.19 5.18
N TRP A 134 -19.65 -10.96 5.58
CA TRP A 134 -20.99 -10.60 6.08
C TRP A 134 -22.07 -10.53 4.99
N GLU A 135 -21.71 -10.53 3.72
CA GLU A 135 -22.64 -10.64 2.61
C GLU A 135 -22.91 -12.08 2.20
N MET A 136 -22.11 -13.03 2.69
CA MET A 136 -22.28 -14.45 2.37
C MET A 136 -23.54 -15.03 2.99
N ARG A 137 -24.32 -15.71 2.17
CA ARG A 137 -25.49 -16.49 2.58
C ARG A 137 -25.26 -18.00 2.44
N SER A 138 -24.30 -18.37 1.64
CA SER A 138 -23.87 -19.74 1.41
C SER A 138 -22.35 -19.81 1.24
N VAL A 139 -21.81 -21.01 1.32
CA VAL A 139 -20.38 -21.27 1.10
C VAL A 139 -19.94 -20.96 -0.34
N ASP A 140 -20.86 -21.02 -1.30
CA ASP A 140 -20.60 -20.80 -2.73
C ASP A 140 -20.49 -19.29 -3.08
N ASP A 141 -20.95 -18.43 -2.19
CA ASP A 141 -20.86 -16.98 -2.41
C ASP A 141 -19.41 -16.51 -2.44
N PHE A 142 -18.47 -17.26 -1.85
CA PHE A 142 -17.06 -16.91 -1.89
C PHE A 142 -16.52 -16.81 -3.31
N GLU A 143 -16.66 -17.88 -4.10
CA GLU A 143 -16.21 -17.92 -5.49
C GLU A 143 -16.98 -16.94 -6.37
N LYS A 144 -18.28 -16.79 -6.13
CA LYS A 144 -19.12 -15.84 -6.82
C LYS A 144 -18.67 -14.39 -6.59
N PHE A 145 -18.36 -14.02 -5.35
CA PHE A 145 -17.90 -12.68 -5.03
C PHE A 145 -16.50 -12.40 -5.61
N PHE A 146 -15.61 -13.39 -5.57
CA PHE A 146 -14.31 -13.30 -6.22
C PHE A 146 -14.44 -13.05 -7.74
N ASP A 147 -15.28 -13.85 -8.42
CA ASP A 147 -15.49 -13.70 -9.85
C ASP A 147 -16.19 -12.40 -10.24
N GLN A 148 -17.07 -11.88 -9.39
CA GLN A 148 -17.68 -10.55 -9.58
C GLN A 148 -16.62 -9.45 -9.47
N SER A 149 -15.78 -9.46 -8.40
CA SER A 149 -14.68 -8.49 -8.21
C SER A 149 -13.75 -8.49 -9.42
N ARG A 150 -13.32 -9.68 -9.86
CA ARG A 150 -12.43 -9.84 -11.01
C ARG A 150 -13.02 -9.25 -12.30
N ARG A 151 -14.32 -9.50 -12.56
CA ARG A 151 -15.02 -8.92 -13.71
C ARG A 151 -15.19 -7.42 -13.61
N THR A 152 -15.53 -6.89 -12.43
CA THR A 152 -15.72 -5.45 -12.20
C THR A 152 -14.41 -4.68 -12.39
N ILE A 153 -13.31 -5.23 -11.88
CA ILE A 153 -11.97 -4.66 -12.05
C ILE A 153 -11.46 -4.84 -13.49
N GLY A 154 -11.94 -5.84 -14.22
CA GLY A 154 -11.47 -6.15 -15.58
C GLY A 154 -10.09 -6.82 -15.59
N THR A 155 -9.85 -7.77 -14.66
CA THR A 155 -8.56 -8.47 -14.53
C THR A 155 -8.77 -9.98 -14.37
N ASP A 156 -7.85 -10.78 -14.88
CA ASP A 156 -7.89 -12.23 -14.67
C ASP A 156 -7.28 -12.65 -13.32
N VAL A 157 -6.41 -11.83 -12.76
CA VAL A 157 -5.72 -12.09 -11.51
C VAL A 157 -5.88 -10.90 -10.57
N ILE A 158 -6.29 -11.14 -9.32
CA ILE A 158 -6.17 -10.18 -8.22
C ILE A 158 -4.89 -10.50 -7.48
N ASP A 159 -3.95 -9.54 -7.42
CA ASP A 159 -2.62 -9.84 -6.86
C ASP A 159 -2.69 -10.14 -5.36
N PHE A 160 -3.37 -9.29 -4.58
CA PHE A 160 -3.52 -9.44 -3.14
C PHE A 160 -5.00 -9.57 -2.78
N TYR A 161 -5.44 -10.75 -2.37
CA TYR A 161 -6.84 -10.97 -2.03
C TYR A 161 -7.00 -11.19 -0.53
N HIS A 162 -7.93 -10.45 0.08
CA HIS A 162 -8.14 -10.47 1.53
C HIS A 162 -9.44 -11.18 1.91
N ILE A 163 -9.46 -11.91 3.03
CA ILE A 163 -10.66 -12.06 3.82
C ILE A 163 -10.89 -10.71 4.51
N HIS A 164 -12.01 -10.05 4.20
CA HIS A 164 -12.28 -8.69 4.66
C HIS A 164 -12.63 -8.65 6.14
N MET A 165 -12.01 -7.77 6.91
CA MET A 165 -12.41 -7.38 8.27
C MET A 165 -12.58 -8.58 9.21
N ILE A 166 -11.51 -9.38 9.41
CA ILE A 166 -11.53 -10.44 10.40
C ILE A 166 -11.68 -9.82 11.79
N MET A 167 -12.72 -10.25 12.48
CA MET A 167 -13.02 -10.02 13.88
C MET A 167 -13.54 -11.31 14.49
N HIS A 168 -13.78 -11.37 15.80
CA HIS A 168 -14.19 -12.58 16.49
C HIS A 168 -15.38 -13.28 15.83
N ARG A 169 -16.43 -12.52 15.47
CA ARG A 169 -17.60 -13.05 14.76
C ARG A 169 -17.23 -13.63 13.39
N ALA A 170 -16.46 -12.89 12.60
CA ALA A 170 -16.01 -13.36 11.27
C ALA A 170 -15.27 -14.68 11.39
N TRP A 171 -14.32 -14.74 12.32
CA TRP A 171 -13.47 -15.90 12.55
C TRP A 171 -14.27 -17.14 12.93
N LYS A 172 -15.15 -17.01 13.95
CA LYS A 172 -15.91 -18.12 14.50
C LYS A 172 -17.05 -18.60 13.61
N ASP A 173 -17.80 -17.67 12.98
CA ASP A 173 -19.07 -17.97 12.35
C ASP A 173 -18.97 -18.13 10.82
N TYR A 174 -17.86 -17.66 10.20
CA TYR A 174 -17.69 -17.70 8.75
C TYR A 174 -16.34 -18.27 8.31
N VAL A 175 -15.21 -17.72 8.79
CA VAL A 175 -13.89 -18.12 8.28
C VAL A 175 -13.65 -19.61 8.50
N LEU A 176 -13.82 -20.09 9.73
CA LEU A 176 -13.63 -21.49 10.06
C LEU A 176 -14.72 -22.39 9.50
N PRO A 177 -16.05 -22.16 9.75
CA PRO A 177 -17.09 -23.05 9.27
C PRO A 177 -17.19 -23.16 7.74
N TYR A 178 -16.95 -22.05 7.02
CA TYR A 178 -17.02 -22.01 5.55
C TYR A 178 -15.67 -22.34 4.89
N ARG A 179 -14.65 -22.65 5.70
CA ARG A 179 -13.31 -23.03 5.23
C ARG A 179 -12.74 -21.99 4.26
N LEU A 180 -12.84 -20.71 4.63
CA LEU A 180 -12.48 -19.61 3.70
C LEU A 180 -10.98 -19.58 3.42
N ILE A 181 -10.14 -20.04 4.34
CA ILE A 181 -8.69 -20.12 4.16
C ILE A 181 -8.34 -21.13 3.07
N GLU A 182 -8.91 -22.34 3.13
CA GLU A 182 -8.68 -23.35 2.10
C GLU A 182 -9.25 -22.94 0.73
N LYS A 183 -10.32 -22.11 0.71
CA LYS A 183 -10.79 -21.51 -0.54
C LYS A 183 -9.80 -20.49 -1.10
N MET A 184 -9.18 -19.68 -0.26
CA MET A 184 -8.10 -18.77 -0.66
C MET A 184 -6.89 -19.54 -1.21
N GLU A 185 -6.47 -20.61 -0.54
CA GLU A 185 -5.39 -21.49 -1.00
C GLU A 185 -5.68 -22.09 -2.37
N ARG A 186 -6.93 -22.52 -2.62
CA ARG A 186 -7.35 -23.01 -3.95
C ARG A 186 -7.27 -21.93 -5.02
N LEU A 187 -7.73 -20.69 -4.74
CA LEU A 187 -7.60 -19.58 -5.69
C LEU A 187 -6.13 -19.31 -6.02
N LYS A 188 -5.26 -19.38 -5.00
CA LYS A 188 -3.81 -19.19 -5.16
C LYS A 188 -3.19 -20.31 -5.99
N ALA A 189 -3.53 -21.57 -5.71
CA ALA A 189 -3.07 -22.72 -6.50
C ALA A 189 -3.55 -22.69 -7.96
N GLN A 190 -4.72 -22.11 -8.23
CA GLN A 190 -5.27 -21.88 -9.58
C GLN A 190 -4.64 -20.67 -10.30
N GLY A 191 -3.76 -19.92 -9.66
CA GLY A 191 -3.18 -18.69 -10.20
C GLY A 191 -4.16 -17.52 -10.32
N LYS A 192 -5.35 -17.60 -9.73
CA LYS A 192 -6.36 -16.55 -9.74
C LYS A 192 -6.03 -15.40 -8.79
N ILE A 193 -5.31 -15.71 -7.71
CA ILE A 193 -4.67 -14.72 -6.82
C ILE A 193 -3.19 -15.05 -6.69
N ARG A 194 -2.37 -14.03 -6.48
CA ARG A 194 -0.93 -14.25 -6.24
C ARG A 194 -0.63 -14.43 -4.77
N PHE A 195 -1.24 -13.60 -3.92
CA PHE A 195 -1.02 -13.56 -2.49
C PHE A 195 -2.34 -13.56 -1.74
N MET A 196 -2.41 -14.35 -0.69
CA MET A 196 -3.58 -14.42 0.19
C MET A 196 -3.31 -13.76 1.52
N GLY A 197 -4.30 -13.04 2.03
CA GLY A 197 -4.19 -12.35 3.30
C GLY A 197 -5.54 -12.02 3.92
N PHE A 198 -5.51 -11.16 4.90
CA PHE A 198 -6.72 -10.68 5.58
C PHE A 198 -6.59 -9.22 6.01
N SER A 199 -7.71 -8.53 6.13
CA SER A 199 -7.80 -7.29 6.89
C SER A 199 -8.38 -7.57 8.28
N PHE A 200 -7.95 -6.81 9.29
CA PHE A 200 -8.18 -7.16 10.67
C PHE A 200 -8.70 -5.97 11.49
N HIS A 201 -9.69 -6.25 12.38
CA HIS A 201 -10.32 -5.26 13.24
C HIS A 201 -10.76 -5.87 14.59
N ASP A 202 -9.82 -6.37 15.38
CA ASP A 202 -10.09 -6.97 16.70
C ASP A 202 -8.84 -6.92 17.59
N SER A 203 -8.86 -7.55 18.73
CA SER A 203 -7.79 -7.59 19.70
C SER A 203 -6.50 -8.27 19.20
N LEU A 204 -5.37 -7.89 19.77
CA LEU A 204 -4.07 -8.55 19.53
C LEU A 204 -4.13 -10.07 19.78
N GLN A 205 -4.93 -10.52 20.78
CA GLN A 205 -5.07 -11.94 21.07
C GLN A 205 -5.69 -12.71 19.90
N LEU A 206 -6.74 -12.17 19.28
CA LEU A 206 -7.34 -12.78 18.09
C LEU A 206 -6.39 -12.67 16.88
N PHE A 207 -5.68 -11.53 16.73
CA PHE A 207 -4.70 -11.35 15.67
C PHE A 207 -3.66 -12.48 15.66
N LYS A 208 -3.09 -12.78 16.84
CA LYS A 208 -2.13 -13.89 16.99
C LYS A 208 -2.72 -15.22 16.57
N LYS A 209 -3.94 -15.55 17.05
CA LYS A 209 -4.63 -16.79 16.64
C LYS A 209 -4.84 -16.92 15.14
N VAL A 210 -5.21 -15.82 14.47
CA VAL A 210 -5.41 -15.80 13.01
C VAL A 210 -4.09 -16.02 12.29
N VAL A 211 -3.02 -15.34 12.72
CA VAL A 211 -1.68 -15.47 12.12
C VAL A 211 -1.13 -16.89 12.29
N GLU A 212 -1.29 -17.48 13.48
CA GLU A 212 -0.77 -18.81 13.81
C GLU A 212 -1.57 -19.96 13.20
N TYR A 213 -2.80 -19.69 12.73
CA TYR A 213 -3.70 -20.73 12.22
C TYR A 213 -3.14 -21.43 10.97
N THR A 214 -2.46 -20.71 10.11
CA THR A 214 -1.84 -21.27 8.91
C THR A 214 -0.56 -20.51 8.52
N PRO A 215 0.49 -21.21 8.09
CA PRO A 215 1.65 -20.57 7.52
C PRO A 215 1.43 -20.02 6.09
N ALA A 216 0.24 -20.25 5.50
CA ALA A 216 -0.06 -19.85 4.13
C ALA A 216 -0.33 -18.36 3.96
N TRP A 217 -0.55 -17.60 5.05
CA TRP A 217 -0.73 -16.16 4.98
C TRP A 217 0.51 -15.46 4.41
N ASP A 218 0.34 -14.71 3.34
CA ASP A 218 1.43 -13.93 2.72
C ASP A 218 1.51 -12.52 3.32
N PHE A 219 0.35 -11.94 3.72
CA PHE A 219 0.27 -10.56 4.20
C PHE A 219 -0.97 -10.32 5.06
N CYS A 220 -0.97 -9.19 5.76
CA CYS A 220 -2.16 -8.68 6.42
C CYS A 220 -2.30 -7.16 6.23
N LEU A 221 -3.53 -6.65 6.44
CA LEU A 221 -3.87 -5.23 6.45
C LEU A 221 -4.46 -4.90 7.83
N ILE A 222 -3.76 -4.09 8.62
CA ILE A 222 -4.22 -3.67 9.95
C ILE A 222 -4.38 -2.16 10.02
N GLN A 223 -5.20 -1.68 10.95
CA GLN A 223 -5.24 -0.28 11.32
C GLN A 223 -4.02 0.05 12.18
N HIS A 224 -3.29 1.12 11.84
CA HIS A 224 -2.25 1.65 12.71
C HIS A 224 -1.98 3.13 12.41
N ASN A 225 -1.74 3.92 13.44
CA ASN A 225 -1.28 5.31 13.40
C ASN A 225 -0.79 5.70 14.80
N TYR A 226 -0.14 6.85 14.96
CA TYR A 226 0.46 7.22 16.22
C TYR A 226 -0.55 7.55 17.35
N LEU A 227 -1.81 7.84 17.02
CA LEU A 227 -2.85 8.11 18.01
C LEU A 227 -3.53 6.81 18.49
N ASP A 228 -3.72 5.84 17.60
CA ASP A 228 -4.34 4.54 17.89
C ASP A 228 -3.26 3.49 18.27
N TYR A 229 -2.31 3.87 19.13
CA TYR A 229 -1.10 3.09 19.43
C TYR A 229 -1.39 1.69 20.01
N GLU A 230 -2.38 1.58 20.91
CA GLU A 230 -2.77 0.32 21.55
C GLU A 230 -4.09 -0.26 20.99
N TYR A 231 -4.67 0.38 19.98
CA TYR A 231 -5.96 -0.02 19.43
C TYR A 231 -5.85 -1.25 18.51
N GLU A 232 -6.78 -2.19 18.60
CA GLU A 232 -6.84 -3.45 17.81
C GLU A 232 -5.56 -4.31 17.97
N ALA A 233 -4.83 -4.58 16.87
CA ALA A 233 -3.55 -5.28 16.92
C ALA A 233 -2.43 -4.45 17.58
N GLY A 234 -2.63 -3.13 17.70
CA GLY A 234 -1.74 -2.19 18.36
C GLY A 234 -0.30 -2.20 17.83
N VAL A 235 0.61 -1.65 18.63
CA VAL A 235 2.05 -1.55 18.28
C VAL A 235 2.75 -2.91 18.15
N LEU A 236 2.19 -3.96 18.74
CA LEU A 236 2.77 -5.31 18.66
C LEU A 236 2.34 -6.05 17.40
N GLY A 237 1.23 -5.66 16.77
CA GLY A 237 0.73 -6.28 15.52
C GLY A 237 1.76 -6.29 14.40
N PRO A 238 2.39 -5.16 14.05
CA PRO A 238 3.43 -5.09 13.02
C PRO A 238 4.58 -6.07 13.25
N LYS A 239 5.14 -6.07 14.45
CA LYS A 239 6.25 -6.96 14.84
C LYS A 239 5.85 -8.42 14.75
N TYR A 240 4.63 -8.75 15.20
CA TYR A 240 4.15 -10.12 15.17
C TYR A 240 3.92 -10.63 13.74
N ALA A 241 3.33 -9.83 12.87
CA ALA A 241 3.17 -10.16 11.46
C ALA A 241 4.53 -10.40 10.77
N ALA A 242 5.47 -9.48 10.96
CA ALA A 242 6.81 -9.60 10.38
C ALA A 242 7.60 -10.81 10.89
N ALA A 243 7.50 -11.13 12.20
CA ALA A 243 8.13 -12.32 12.79
C ALA A 243 7.61 -13.63 12.16
N ASN A 244 6.37 -13.62 11.62
CA ASN A 244 5.79 -14.73 10.87
C ASN A 244 6.02 -14.62 9.35
N GLY A 245 6.89 -13.73 8.92
CA GLY A 245 7.25 -13.53 7.51
C GLY A 245 6.19 -12.86 6.65
N MET A 246 5.13 -12.33 7.25
CA MET A 246 4.04 -11.68 6.52
C MET A 246 4.40 -10.26 6.10
N GLY A 247 3.93 -9.85 4.91
CA GLY A 247 3.91 -8.45 4.50
C GLY A 247 2.86 -7.67 5.29
N LEU A 248 3.14 -6.41 5.59
CA LEU A 248 2.23 -5.56 6.35
C LEU A 248 1.80 -4.34 5.54
N ALA A 249 0.52 -4.30 5.20
CA ALA A 249 -0.16 -3.10 4.76
C ALA A 249 -0.85 -2.42 5.95
N VAL A 250 -0.82 -1.09 5.99
CA VAL A 250 -1.47 -0.32 7.06
C VAL A 250 -2.57 0.56 6.49
N MET A 251 -3.79 0.41 7.03
CA MET A 251 -4.93 1.29 6.75
C MET A 251 -5.07 2.38 7.80
N LYS A 252 -5.84 3.43 7.46
CA LYS A 252 -6.09 4.62 8.31
C LYS A 252 -4.81 5.33 8.78
N PRO A 253 -3.82 5.52 7.91
CA PRO A 253 -2.58 6.20 8.28
C PRO A 253 -2.83 7.59 8.87
N VAL A 254 -3.82 8.31 8.35
CA VAL A 254 -4.24 9.64 8.83
C VAL A 254 -5.56 9.60 9.60
N ARG A 255 -5.93 8.45 10.17
CA ARG A 255 -7.15 8.25 10.99
C ARG A 255 -8.41 8.90 10.38
N THR A 256 -8.72 8.51 9.15
CA THR A 256 -9.88 9.02 8.39
C THR A 256 -9.84 10.55 8.17
N GLY A 257 -8.64 11.14 8.12
CA GLY A 257 -8.40 12.57 7.91
C GLY A 257 -8.17 13.39 9.18
N PHE A 258 -8.41 12.82 10.38
CA PHE A 258 -8.18 13.52 11.64
C PHE A 258 -6.72 13.95 11.81
N LEU A 259 -5.78 13.04 11.52
CA LEU A 259 -4.34 13.32 11.63
C LEU A 259 -3.78 14.16 10.47
N ALA A 260 -4.60 14.55 9.51
CA ALA A 260 -4.26 15.52 8.47
C ALA A 260 -4.73 16.95 8.80
N ARG A 261 -5.53 17.11 9.86
CA ARG A 261 -6.09 18.39 10.35
C ARG A 261 -6.16 18.34 11.88
N LEU A 262 -5.03 18.45 12.52
CA LEU A 262 -4.94 18.33 13.97
C LEU A 262 -5.62 19.49 14.69
N PRO A 263 -6.20 19.25 15.89
CA PRO A 263 -6.56 20.34 16.82
C PRO A 263 -5.33 21.21 17.12
N GLN A 264 -5.57 22.52 17.37
CA GLN A 264 -4.51 23.49 17.59
C GLN A 264 -3.51 23.06 18.69
N THR A 265 -4.01 22.46 19.78
CA THR A 265 -3.18 21.97 20.90
C THR A 265 -2.18 20.90 20.46
N MET A 266 -2.60 19.95 19.64
CA MET A 266 -1.72 18.90 19.11
C MET A 266 -0.73 19.49 18.07
N HIS A 267 -1.24 20.39 17.24
CA HIS A 267 -0.38 21.09 16.27
C HIS A 267 0.72 21.90 16.98
N ASP A 268 0.38 22.62 18.04
CA ASP A 268 1.34 23.41 18.84
C ASP A 268 2.36 22.51 19.54
N ALA A 269 1.94 21.35 20.07
CA ALA A 269 2.85 20.37 20.64
C ALA A 269 3.87 19.85 19.60
N LEU A 270 3.44 19.53 18.40
CA LEU A 270 4.35 19.16 17.32
C LEU A 270 5.28 20.32 16.89
N ALA A 271 4.75 21.54 16.84
CA ALA A 271 5.52 22.72 16.45
C ALA A 271 6.53 23.18 17.52
N SER A 272 6.31 22.84 18.81
CA SER A 272 7.19 23.24 19.93
C SER A 272 8.63 22.72 19.79
N THR A 273 8.83 21.66 19.01
CA THR A 273 10.16 21.10 18.69
C THR A 273 10.92 21.91 17.65
N GLY A 274 10.36 22.99 17.10
CA GLY A 274 10.93 23.75 16.00
C GLY A 274 10.82 23.06 14.62
N ILE A 275 10.23 21.86 14.56
CA ILE A 275 10.05 21.11 13.31
C ILE A 275 8.69 21.46 12.72
N ARG A 276 8.70 22.17 11.60
CA ARG A 276 7.47 22.54 10.88
C ARG A 276 7.30 21.68 9.65
N LYS A 277 6.20 20.92 9.61
CA LYS A 277 5.75 20.14 8.45
C LYS A 277 4.23 19.91 8.51
N PRO A 278 3.58 19.57 7.40
CA PRO A 278 2.14 19.25 7.37
C PRO A 278 1.78 18.12 8.32
N ASP A 279 0.57 18.18 8.90
CA ASP A 279 0.09 17.18 9.86
C ASP A 279 0.03 15.77 9.24
N ALA A 280 -0.43 15.66 7.99
CA ALA A 280 -0.44 14.38 7.27
C ALA A 280 0.96 13.78 7.08
N GLU A 281 2.00 14.61 6.89
CA GLU A 281 3.39 14.15 6.79
C GLU A 281 3.89 13.54 8.11
N TRP A 282 3.46 14.05 9.27
CA TRP A 282 3.76 13.46 10.57
C TRP A 282 3.21 12.04 10.67
N ALA A 283 1.94 11.86 10.27
CA ALA A 283 1.26 10.59 10.35
C ALA A 283 1.86 9.53 9.42
N LEU A 284 2.23 9.92 8.21
CA LEU A 284 2.87 9.03 7.25
C LEU A 284 4.31 8.70 7.65
N ASP A 285 5.10 9.70 8.10
CA ASP A 285 6.46 9.50 8.59
C ASP A 285 6.51 8.53 9.78
N TYR A 286 5.51 8.59 10.69
CA TYR A 286 5.40 7.64 11.79
C TYR A 286 5.30 6.20 11.29
N LEU A 287 4.47 5.94 10.29
CA LEU A 287 4.33 4.59 9.73
C LEU A 287 5.56 4.16 8.95
N TRP A 288 6.17 5.07 8.20
CA TRP A 288 7.39 4.75 7.45
C TRP A 288 8.62 4.59 8.35
N ASP A 289 8.59 5.13 9.58
CA ASP A 289 9.62 4.88 10.59
C ASP A 289 9.64 3.41 11.07
N ILE A 290 8.50 2.72 11.03
CA ILE A 290 8.34 1.33 11.44
C ILE A 290 8.90 0.40 10.34
N PRO A 291 9.99 -0.37 10.62
CA PRO A 291 10.62 -1.22 9.61
C PRO A 291 9.70 -2.30 9.04
N GLU A 292 8.78 -2.80 9.85
CA GLU A 292 7.84 -3.88 9.51
C GLU A 292 6.73 -3.43 8.54
N VAL A 293 6.45 -2.13 8.44
CA VAL A 293 5.42 -1.62 7.53
C VAL A 293 5.91 -1.67 6.09
N SER A 294 5.26 -2.47 5.25
CA SER A 294 5.55 -2.57 3.82
C SER A 294 4.94 -1.41 3.04
N VAL A 295 3.68 -1.07 3.33
CA VAL A 295 2.93 -0.03 2.61
C VAL A 295 1.93 0.68 3.53
N ALA A 296 1.91 2.02 3.50
CA ALA A 296 0.86 2.83 4.10
C ALA A 296 -0.21 3.12 3.04
N VAL A 297 -1.42 2.59 3.23
CA VAL A 297 -2.55 2.75 2.31
C VAL A 297 -3.28 4.05 2.64
N SER A 298 -3.01 5.08 1.87
CA SER A 298 -3.61 6.41 2.03
C SER A 298 -4.83 6.59 1.13
N GLY A 299 -5.94 7.05 1.71
CA GLY A 299 -7.06 7.57 0.96
C GLY A 299 -6.77 9.01 0.53
N MET A 300 -6.82 9.28 -0.77
CA MET A 300 -6.56 10.59 -1.36
C MET A 300 -7.82 11.06 -2.09
N GLY A 301 -8.41 12.15 -1.62
CA GLY A 301 -9.69 12.68 -2.11
C GLY A 301 -9.55 13.79 -3.15
N SER A 302 -8.32 14.23 -3.43
CA SER A 302 -8.02 15.26 -4.41
C SER A 302 -6.68 15.05 -5.09
N MET A 303 -6.46 15.69 -6.24
CA MET A 303 -5.15 15.67 -6.90
C MET A 303 -4.07 16.30 -6.02
N ALA A 304 -4.40 17.30 -5.22
CA ALA A 304 -3.47 17.91 -4.25
C ALA A 304 -2.99 16.88 -3.23
N ASP A 305 -3.89 16.04 -2.68
CA ASP A 305 -3.51 14.97 -1.75
C ASP A 305 -2.55 13.97 -2.42
N VAL A 306 -2.78 13.65 -3.69
CA VAL A 306 -1.90 12.75 -4.46
C VAL A 306 -0.50 13.34 -4.57
N GLU A 307 -0.37 14.60 -5.01
CA GLU A 307 0.93 15.26 -5.16
C GLU A 307 1.68 15.40 -3.83
N GLU A 308 0.95 15.76 -2.77
CA GLU A 308 1.55 15.87 -1.43
C GLU A 308 2.04 14.52 -0.91
N ASN A 309 1.21 13.47 -1.00
CA ASN A 309 1.57 12.15 -0.52
C ASN A 309 2.73 11.55 -1.33
N LEU A 310 2.81 11.78 -2.64
CA LEU A 310 3.96 11.40 -3.46
C LEU A 310 5.25 12.11 -2.99
N ARG A 311 5.17 13.40 -2.71
CA ARG A 311 6.31 14.19 -2.20
C ARG A 311 6.78 13.68 -0.83
N TYR A 312 5.87 13.29 0.06
CA TYR A 312 6.22 12.71 1.36
C TYR A 312 6.84 11.33 1.18
N ALA A 313 6.26 10.47 0.34
CA ALA A 313 6.72 9.11 0.10
C ALA A 313 8.13 9.05 -0.51
N ALA A 314 8.57 10.07 -1.23
CA ALA A 314 9.94 10.18 -1.75
C ALA A 314 11.02 10.10 -0.65
N LYS A 315 10.68 10.47 0.58
CA LYS A 315 11.57 10.49 1.75
C LYS A 315 11.39 9.28 2.67
N ALA A 316 10.40 8.42 2.40
CA ALA A 316 10.00 7.32 3.28
C ALA A 316 11.14 6.31 3.49
N ARG A 317 11.55 6.06 4.73
CA ARG A 317 12.55 5.04 5.07
C ARG A 317 12.36 4.53 6.50
N PRO A 318 12.75 3.30 6.78
CA PRO A 318 12.76 2.79 8.15
C PRO A 318 13.67 3.63 9.06
N ASN A 319 13.30 3.77 10.32
CA ASN A 319 14.06 4.47 11.36
C ASN A 319 14.39 5.94 10.99
N MET A 320 13.45 6.63 10.33
CA MET A 320 13.64 8.00 9.84
C MET A 320 13.36 9.08 10.88
N LEU A 321 12.65 8.76 11.94
CA LEU A 321 12.33 9.71 13.00
C LEU A 321 13.51 9.87 13.97
N SER A 322 13.99 11.09 14.13
CA SER A 322 14.95 11.42 15.20
C SER A 322 14.30 11.30 16.58
N PRO A 323 15.10 11.19 17.67
CA PRO A 323 14.56 11.22 19.05
C PRO A 323 13.61 12.40 19.29
N ALA A 324 13.97 13.61 18.87
CA ALA A 324 13.15 14.80 19.02
C ALA A 324 11.80 14.69 18.27
N LYS A 325 11.76 14.06 17.09
CA LYS A 325 10.51 13.82 16.36
C LYS A 325 9.62 12.81 17.06
N ARG A 326 10.19 11.76 17.65
CA ARG A 326 9.43 10.76 18.42
C ARG A 326 8.87 11.36 19.71
N GLU A 327 9.66 12.19 20.38
CA GLU A 327 9.22 12.94 21.56
C GLU A 327 8.07 13.89 21.23
N ALA A 328 8.16 14.62 20.11
CA ALA A 328 7.10 15.49 19.64
C ALA A 328 5.79 14.74 19.39
N LEU A 329 5.86 13.59 18.75
CA LEU A 329 4.67 12.75 18.53
C LEU A 329 4.10 12.24 19.86
N GLY A 330 4.94 11.84 20.82
CA GLY A 330 4.50 11.43 22.15
C GLY A 330 3.84 12.56 22.95
N ALA A 331 4.32 13.80 22.82
CA ALA A 331 3.74 14.96 23.47
C ALA A 331 2.41 15.43 22.85
N ALA A 332 2.15 15.05 21.58
CA ALA A 332 0.93 15.39 20.86
C ALA A 332 -0.24 14.41 21.10
N ILE A 333 0.00 13.27 21.77
CA ILE A 333 -0.97 12.25 22.14
C ILE A 333 -1.54 12.53 23.56
#